data_a383b41d8bda0e2cbc72f4c78b77fc7f
#
_entry.id   a383b41d8bda0e2cbc72f4c78b77fc7f
#
_cell.length_a   1.000
_cell.length_b   1.000
_cell.length_c   1.000
_cell.angle_alpha   90.00
_cell.angle_beta   90.00
_cell.angle_gamma   90.00
#
_symmetry.space_group_name_H-M   'P 1'
#
loop_
_entity.id
_entity.type
_entity.pdbx_description
1 polymer ?
#
loop_
_entity_poly.entity_id
_entity_poly.type
_entity_poly.pdbx_seq_one_letter_code
_entity_poly.pdbx_strand_id
1 'polypeptide(L)' 'DLRMSRGLGDVYKRQAKYCIKNDSGMLSVYNATASEKYFDTGVYFEELPDEAKNKVTNGLYFFNETDLYDFLESYSS' A
#
# COMPACT_ATOMS: atom_id res chain seq x y z
N ASP A 1 12.30 11.34 -18.88
CA ASP A 1 11.12 10.86 -18.20
C ASP A 1 11.22 9.41 -17.80
N LEU A 2 11.77 8.60 -18.68
CA LEU A 2 12.00 7.22 -18.31
C LEU A 2 12.99 7.12 -17.18
N ARG A 3 13.96 8.02 -17.20
CA ARG A 3 14.89 8.08 -16.09
C ARG A 3 14.17 8.39 -14.83
N MET A 4 13.22 9.29 -14.93
CA MET A 4 12.47 9.70 -13.76
C MET A 4 11.67 8.56 -13.21
N SER A 5 11.19 7.70 -14.08
CA SER A 5 10.42 6.56 -13.61
C SER A 5 11.23 5.70 -12.66
N ARG A 6 12.47 5.42 -13.02
CA ARG A 6 13.29 4.60 -12.14
C ARG A 6 13.70 5.35 -10.90
N GLY A 7 14.08 6.61 -11.09
CA GLY A 7 14.40 7.41 -9.93
C GLY A 7 13.22 7.59 -9.05
N LEU A 8 12.04 7.65 -9.66
CA LEU A 8 10.81 7.81 -8.91
C LEU A 8 10.57 6.64 -7.97
N GLY A 9 10.95 5.45 -8.37
CA GLY A 9 10.74 4.30 -7.52
C GLY A 9 11.39 4.46 -6.16
N ASP A 10 12.64 4.84 -6.15
CA ASP A 10 13.35 5.04 -4.89
C ASP A 10 12.80 6.23 -4.13
N VAL A 11 12.58 7.33 -4.84
CA VAL A 11 12.06 8.54 -4.21
C VAL A 11 10.68 8.27 -3.64
N TYR A 12 9.87 7.54 -4.38
CA TYR A 12 8.53 7.22 -3.94
C TYR A 12 8.56 6.49 -2.60
N LYS A 13 9.40 5.48 -2.49
CA LYS A 13 9.49 4.71 -1.27
C LYS A 13 9.99 5.56 -0.10
N ARG A 14 10.96 6.43 -0.36
CA ARG A 14 11.50 7.25 0.72
C ARG A 14 10.51 8.27 1.22
N GLN A 15 9.68 8.80 0.33
CA GLN A 15 8.76 9.85 0.71
C GLN A 15 7.41 9.33 1.15
N ALA A 16 7.13 8.07 0.91
CA ALA A 16 5.86 7.49 1.31
C ALA A 16 5.73 7.49 2.82
N LYS A 17 4.51 7.65 3.29
CA LYS A 17 4.24 7.63 4.72
C LYS A 17 3.56 6.35 5.16
N TYR A 18 2.90 5.67 4.22
CA TYR A 18 2.13 4.48 4.55
C TYR A 18 2.45 3.36 3.56
N CYS A 19 2.40 2.14 4.06
CA CYS A 19 2.64 0.96 3.25
C CYS A 19 1.57 -0.06 3.58
N ILE A 20 0.98 -0.65 2.55
CA ILE A 20 -0.02 -1.70 2.74
C ILE A 20 0.67 -3.04 2.58
N LYS A 21 0.46 -3.93 3.53
CA LYS A 21 1.02 -5.27 3.47
C LYS A 21 -0.04 -6.30 3.77
N ASN A 22 0.15 -7.50 3.24
CA ASN A 22 -0.71 -8.64 3.53
C ASN A 22 -0.20 -9.29 4.81
N ASP A 23 -0.97 -9.12 5.87
CA ASP A 23 -0.61 -9.66 7.18
C ASP A 23 -1.57 -10.78 7.51
N SER A 24 -1.14 -12.02 7.25
CA SER A 24 -1.94 -13.21 7.52
C SER A 24 -3.28 -13.19 6.78
N GLY A 25 -3.28 -12.66 5.57
CA GLY A 25 -4.49 -12.64 4.76
C GLY A 25 -5.32 -11.38 4.90
N MET A 26 -4.95 -10.48 5.78
CA MET A 26 -5.65 -9.21 5.95
C MET A 26 -4.68 -8.08 5.66
N LEU A 27 -5.17 -7.06 4.98
CA LEU A 27 -4.33 -5.91 4.69
C LEU A 27 -4.13 -5.08 5.95
N SER A 28 -2.91 -4.67 6.17
CA SER A 28 -2.56 -3.84 7.31
C SER A 28 -1.76 -2.65 6.83
N VAL A 29 -1.90 -1.54 7.55
CA VAL A 29 -1.18 -0.32 7.22
C VAL A 29 0.06 -0.23 8.11
N TYR A 30 1.21 -0.12 7.46
CA TYR A 30 2.48 0.02 8.15
C TYR A 30 3.09 1.38 7.82
N ASN A 31 4.12 1.74 8.57
CA ASN A 31 4.89 2.92 8.22
C ASN A 31 5.65 2.65 6.91
N ALA A 32 6.31 3.68 6.37
CA ALA A 32 6.93 3.57 5.05
C ALA A 32 7.99 2.47 4.99
N THR A 33 8.64 2.18 6.09
CA THR A 33 9.67 1.14 6.13
C THR A 33 9.10 -0.22 6.49
N ALA A 34 7.79 -0.29 6.76
CA ALA A 34 7.11 -1.53 7.13
C ALA A 34 7.68 -2.11 8.42
N SER A 35 8.24 -1.27 9.27
CA SER A 35 8.79 -1.75 10.53
C SER A 35 7.81 -1.64 11.68
N GLU A 36 6.75 -0.84 11.50
CA GLU A 36 5.77 -0.64 12.56
C GLU A 36 4.38 -0.62 11.96
N LYS A 37 3.49 -1.44 12.49
CA LYS A 37 2.12 -1.49 12.01
C LYS A 37 1.28 -0.44 12.70
N TYR A 38 0.51 0.31 11.91
CA TYR A 38 -0.39 1.31 12.46
C TYR A 38 -1.73 0.72 12.83
N PHE A 39 -2.35 -0.03 11.90
CA PHE A 39 -3.65 -0.64 12.17
C PHE A 39 -4.00 -1.65 11.08
N ASP A 40 -4.96 -2.52 11.38
CA ASP A 40 -5.50 -3.45 10.40
C ASP A 40 -6.65 -2.79 9.68
N THR A 41 -6.70 -2.99 8.36
CA THR A 41 -7.70 -2.30 7.55
C THR A 41 -9.06 -2.98 7.55
N GLY A 42 -9.10 -4.27 7.86
CA GLY A 42 -10.34 -5.02 7.74
C GLY A 42 -10.62 -5.51 6.34
N VAL A 43 -9.74 -5.22 5.40
CA VAL A 43 -9.88 -5.69 4.02
C VAL A 43 -9.05 -6.94 3.85
N TYR A 44 -9.66 -8.01 3.33
CA TYR A 44 -8.95 -9.26 3.17
C TYR A 44 -8.27 -9.31 1.82
N PHE A 45 -7.02 -9.81 1.83
CA PHE A 45 -6.22 -9.88 0.62
C PHE A 45 -6.93 -10.67 -0.48
N GLU A 46 -7.57 -11.76 -0.11
CA GLU A 46 -8.19 -12.63 -1.09
C GLU A 46 -9.43 -12.01 -1.72
N GLU A 47 -9.99 -10.99 -1.11
CA GLU A 47 -11.14 -10.32 -1.68
C GLU A 47 -10.76 -9.28 -2.72
N LEU A 48 -9.48 -9.02 -2.85
CA LEU A 48 -9.00 -8.04 -3.83
C LEU A 48 -9.02 -8.64 -5.23
N PRO A 49 -9.24 -7.79 -6.25
CA PRO A 49 -9.04 -8.24 -7.62
C PRO A 49 -7.56 -8.49 -7.88
N ASP A 50 -7.26 -9.24 -8.94
CA ASP A 50 -5.88 -9.60 -9.24
C ASP A 50 -4.99 -8.38 -9.33
N GLU A 51 -5.48 -7.31 -9.91
CA GLU A 51 -4.70 -6.10 -10.07
C GLU A 51 -4.27 -5.55 -8.71
N ALA A 52 -5.21 -5.50 -7.77
CA ALA A 52 -4.89 -5.00 -6.44
C ALA A 52 -3.99 -5.96 -5.68
N LYS A 53 -4.20 -7.26 -5.85
CA LYS A 53 -3.34 -8.24 -5.21
C LYS A 53 -1.90 -8.07 -5.65
N ASN A 54 -1.69 -7.83 -6.94
CA ASN A 54 -0.35 -7.62 -7.46
C ASN A 54 0.29 -6.37 -6.88
N LYS A 55 -0.48 -5.30 -6.74
CA LYS A 55 0.03 -4.07 -6.16
C LYS A 55 0.48 -4.28 -4.72
N VAL A 56 -0.33 -4.97 -3.94
CA VAL A 56 0.00 -5.23 -2.55
C VAL A 56 1.22 -6.13 -2.45
N THR A 57 1.29 -7.16 -3.30
CA THR A 57 2.42 -8.07 -3.28
C THR A 57 3.72 -7.38 -3.62
N ASN A 58 3.68 -6.43 -4.55
CA ASN A 58 4.87 -5.69 -4.96
C ASN A 58 5.21 -4.54 -4.04
N GLY A 59 4.32 -4.22 -3.12
CA GLY A 59 4.54 -3.11 -2.21
C GLY A 59 3.73 -1.90 -2.63
N LEU A 60 2.68 -1.61 -1.88
CA LEU A 60 1.80 -0.50 -2.19
C LEU A 60 2.03 0.60 -1.17
N TYR A 61 2.39 1.77 -1.65
CA TYR A 61 2.76 2.89 -0.80
C TYR A 61 1.85 4.07 -1.04
N PHE A 62 1.61 4.84 0.01
CA PHE A 62 0.80 6.05 -0.07
C PHE A 62 1.54 7.20 0.59
N PHE A 63 1.37 8.39 0.04
CA PHE A 63 2.03 9.59 0.55
C PHE A 63 1.20 10.31 1.59
N ASN A 64 -0.10 10.15 1.57
CA ASN A 64 -0.98 10.85 2.48
C ASN A 64 -2.17 9.97 2.83
N GLU A 65 -2.92 10.44 3.84
CA GLU A 65 -4.06 9.67 4.34
C GLU A 65 -5.20 9.61 3.34
N THR A 66 -5.38 10.68 2.59
CA THR A 66 -6.49 10.73 1.64
C THR A 66 -6.39 9.60 0.63
N ASP A 67 -5.21 9.45 0.04
CA ASP A 67 -4.99 8.39 -0.94
C ASP A 67 -5.14 7.01 -0.30
N LEU A 68 -4.65 6.87 0.92
CA LEU A 68 -4.75 5.61 1.63
C LEU A 68 -6.20 5.22 1.86
N TYR A 69 -7.00 6.14 2.36
CA TYR A 69 -8.40 5.83 2.65
C TYR A 69 -9.22 5.66 1.37
N ASP A 70 -8.88 6.39 0.32
CA ASP A 70 -9.54 6.18 -0.97
C ASP A 70 -9.35 4.74 -1.45
N PHE A 71 -8.13 4.25 -1.33
CA PHE A 71 -7.85 2.87 -1.71
C PHE A 71 -8.66 1.90 -0.85
N LEU A 72 -8.66 2.12 0.45
CA LEU A 72 -9.37 1.22 1.36
C LEU A 72 -10.87 1.23 1.11
N GLU A 73 -11.43 2.39 0.83
CA GLU A 73 -12.85 2.49 0.56
C GLU A 73 -13.23 1.78 -0.72
N SER A 74 -12.33 1.77 -1.69
CA SER A 74 -12.61 1.10 -2.96
C SER A 74 -12.82 -0.40 -2.78
N TYR A 75 -12.21 -0.97 -1.77
CA TYR A 75 -12.26 -2.42 -1.56
C TYR A 75 -12.94 -2.81 -0.26
N SER A 76 -13.40 -1.84 0.48
CA SER A 76 -14.16 -2.08 1.70
C SER A 76 -15.63 -2.07 1.33
N SER A 77 -16.36 -3.07 1.70
CA SER A 77 -17.80 -3.09 1.36
C SER A 77 -18.67 -2.96 2.59
#